data_5685cb74a53256e1c8b7a0234a329c92
#
_entry.id   5685cb74a53256e1c8b7a0234a329c92
#
_cell.length_a   1.000
_cell.length_b   1.000
_cell.length_c   1.000
_cell.angle_alpha   90.00
_cell.angle_beta   90.00
_cell.angle_gamma   90.00
#
_symmetry.space_group_name_H-M   'P 1'
#
loop_
_entity.id
_entity.type
_entity.pdbx_description
1 polymer ?
#
loop_
_entity_poly.entity_id
_entity_poly.type
_entity_poly.pdbx_seq_one_letter_code
_entity_poly.pdbx_strand_id
1 'polypeptide(L)'
;MTQSVRFYRDVLGMELLYGGDGTGFSSLRAKDTQSAILNLEQGKPVPRWGRLIFYVSDVDEFRSHLKEMGFNPAKPRDASWGERYFHMLDPDGHELSFACPI
;
A
#
# COMPACT_ATOMS: atom_id res chain seq x y z
N MET A 1 -6.95 9.20 10.30
CA MET A 1 -5.94 9.74 9.34
C MET A 1 -4.52 9.37 9.73
N THR A 2 -4.09 9.64 10.95
CA THR A 2 -2.71 9.39 11.39
C THR A 2 -2.23 7.96 11.11
N GLN A 3 -3.03 6.95 11.45
CA GLN A 3 -2.67 5.56 11.23
C GLN A 3 -2.51 5.24 9.74
N SER A 4 -3.41 5.74 8.90
CA SER A 4 -3.34 5.51 7.46
C SER A 4 -2.15 6.22 6.81
N VAL A 5 -1.89 7.48 7.18
CA VAL A 5 -0.73 8.21 6.69
C VAL A 5 0.56 7.48 7.07
N ARG A 6 0.69 7.03 8.31
CA ARG A 6 1.88 6.30 8.74
C ARG A 6 2.05 4.99 7.99
N PHE A 7 0.95 4.29 7.73
CA PHE A 7 1.02 3.06 6.94
C PHE A 7 1.58 3.33 5.54
N TYR A 8 0.96 4.25 4.80
CA TYR A 8 1.38 4.51 3.42
C TYR A 8 2.75 5.18 3.32
N ARG A 9 3.05 6.12 4.21
CA ARG A 9 4.34 6.84 4.22
C ARG A 9 5.47 5.99 4.80
N ASP A 10 5.29 5.46 6.02
CA ASP A 10 6.39 4.86 6.77
C ASP A 10 6.55 3.37 6.47
N VAL A 11 5.45 2.65 6.26
CA VAL A 11 5.49 1.21 5.99
C VAL A 11 5.69 0.94 4.50
N LEU A 12 4.90 1.57 3.64
CA LEU A 12 4.99 1.37 2.20
C LEU A 12 6.02 2.29 1.52
N GLY A 13 6.51 3.30 2.23
CA GLY A 13 7.56 4.17 1.71
C GLY A 13 7.09 5.22 0.72
N MET A 14 5.81 5.58 0.73
CA MET A 14 5.30 6.63 -0.15
C MET A 14 5.71 8.01 0.34
N GLU A 15 5.76 8.97 -0.59
CA GLU A 15 6.08 10.37 -0.30
C GLU A 15 4.82 11.13 0.06
N LEU A 16 4.83 11.82 1.20
CA LEU A 16 3.72 12.68 1.60
C LEU A 16 3.84 14.01 0.86
N LEU A 17 2.80 14.36 0.07
CA LEU A 17 2.75 15.60 -0.69
C LEU A 17 1.98 16.69 0.02
N TYR A 18 0.96 16.33 0.80
CA TYR A 18 0.07 17.27 1.47
C TYR A 18 -0.57 16.61 2.67
N GLY A 19 -0.87 17.39 3.69
CA GLY A 19 -1.54 16.89 4.89
C GLY A 19 -0.59 16.22 5.85
N GLY A 20 -0.99 15.06 6.34
CA GLY A 20 -0.20 14.26 7.28
C GLY A 20 -0.99 13.88 8.51
N ASP A 21 -0.27 13.59 9.60
CA ASP A 21 -0.85 13.18 10.87
C ASP A 21 -1.84 14.24 11.39
N GLY A 22 -2.99 13.77 11.85
CA GLY A 22 -3.97 14.66 12.48
C GLY A 22 -4.75 15.56 11.54
N THR A 23 -4.60 15.41 10.23
CA THR A 23 -5.36 16.18 9.25
C THR A 23 -6.56 15.38 8.75
N GLY A 24 -7.51 16.06 8.10
CA GLY A 24 -8.68 15.42 7.50
C GLY A 24 -8.47 14.96 6.06
N PHE A 25 -7.35 15.32 5.45
CA PHE A 25 -7.05 15.00 4.06
C PHE A 25 -5.55 14.93 3.86
N SER A 26 -5.09 13.93 3.12
CA SER A 26 -3.66 13.76 2.80
C SER A 26 -3.50 13.25 1.38
N SER A 27 -2.39 13.62 0.75
CA SER A 27 -2.01 13.14 -0.57
C SER A 27 -0.63 12.55 -0.54
N LEU A 28 -0.47 11.37 -1.13
CA LEU A 28 0.79 10.65 -1.19
C LEU A 28 1.05 10.14 -2.60
N ARG A 29 2.31 9.88 -2.90
CA ARG A 29 2.76 9.39 -4.20
C ARG A 29 3.95 8.44 -3.98
N ALA A 30 4.14 7.48 -4.89
CA ALA A 30 5.34 6.65 -4.87
C ALA A 30 6.58 7.52 -5.06
N LYS A 31 7.64 7.25 -4.30
CA LYS A 31 8.88 8.04 -4.38
C LYS A 31 9.48 7.97 -5.77
N ASP A 32 10.08 9.08 -6.19
CA ASP A 32 10.85 9.20 -7.43
C ASP A 32 10.03 8.92 -8.70
N THR A 33 8.70 9.06 -8.63
CA THR A 33 7.83 8.88 -9.80
C THR A 33 6.89 10.05 -9.98
N GLN A 34 6.38 10.19 -11.19
CA GLN A 34 5.28 11.10 -11.52
C GLN A 34 3.96 10.34 -11.63
N SER A 35 3.88 9.20 -10.95
CA SER A 35 2.72 8.32 -11.01
C SER A 35 1.49 8.91 -10.32
N ALA A 36 0.41 8.12 -10.27
CA ALA A 36 -0.84 8.51 -9.65
C ALA A 36 -0.66 8.95 -8.19
N ILE A 37 -1.49 9.88 -7.77
CA ILE A 37 -1.54 10.36 -6.40
C ILE A 37 -2.62 9.59 -5.66
N LEU A 38 -2.30 9.11 -4.46
CA LEU A 38 -3.26 8.52 -3.56
C LEU A 38 -3.74 9.58 -2.58
N ASN A 39 -5.03 9.86 -2.60
CA ASN A 39 -5.64 10.78 -1.65
C ASN A 39 -6.33 10.00 -0.54
N LEU A 40 -6.07 10.41 0.69
CA LEU A 40 -6.73 9.87 1.89
C LEU A 40 -7.62 10.96 2.45
N GLU A 41 -8.88 10.64 2.69
CA GLU A 41 -9.85 11.55 3.29
C GLU A 41 -10.42 10.94 4.55
N GLN A 42 -10.51 11.72 5.60
CA GLN A 42 -11.10 11.26 6.85
C GLN A 42 -12.59 11.06 6.69
N GLY A 43 -13.09 9.93 7.14
CA GLY A 43 -14.49 9.59 7.06
C GLY A 43 -14.72 8.16 7.50
N LYS A 44 -15.94 7.68 7.34
CA LYS A 44 -16.25 6.27 7.64
C LYS A 44 -15.64 5.39 6.54
N PRO A 45 -14.78 4.41 6.87
CA PRO A 45 -14.21 3.54 5.86
C PRO A 45 -15.28 2.73 5.12
N VAL A 46 -15.10 2.57 3.81
CA VAL A 46 -15.95 1.72 2.97
C VAL A 46 -15.03 0.72 2.28
N PRO A 47 -14.62 -0.35 2.99
CA PRO A 47 -13.70 -1.34 2.44
C PRO A 47 -14.35 -2.17 1.34
N ARG A 48 -13.50 -2.81 0.50
CA ARG A 48 -13.91 -3.75 -0.54
C ARG A 48 -14.65 -3.12 -1.72
N TRP A 49 -14.56 -1.80 -1.88
CA TRP A 49 -15.05 -1.14 -3.08
C TRP A 49 -14.15 -1.39 -4.29
N GLY A 50 -12.91 -1.85 -4.06
CA GLY A 50 -11.93 -2.09 -5.10
C GLY A 50 -10.62 -2.55 -4.49
N ARG A 51 -9.57 -2.54 -5.30
CA ARG A 51 -8.23 -2.96 -4.90
C ARG A 51 -7.19 -2.03 -5.50
N LEU A 52 -6.19 -1.64 -4.69
CA LEU A 52 -5.02 -0.93 -5.18
C LEU A 52 -3.92 -1.95 -5.47
N ILE A 53 -3.29 -1.82 -6.62
CA ILE A 53 -2.17 -2.68 -7.00
C ILE A 53 -0.92 -1.81 -7.08
N PHE A 54 0.10 -2.17 -6.30
CA PHE A 54 1.39 -1.51 -6.32
C PHE A 54 2.41 -2.44 -6.97
N TYR A 55 3.17 -1.93 -7.92
CA TYR A 55 4.27 -2.69 -8.51
C TYR A 55 5.56 -2.41 -7.73
N VAL A 56 6.24 -3.47 -7.34
CA VAL A 56 7.50 -3.42 -6.58
C VAL A 56 8.54 -4.25 -7.33
N SER A 57 9.82 -4.02 -7.04
CA SER A 57 10.90 -4.72 -7.76
C SER A 57 11.01 -6.19 -7.36
N ASP A 58 10.71 -6.52 -6.10
CA ASP A 58 10.83 -7.88 -5.56
C ASP A 58 9.76 -8.08 -4.49
N VAL A 59 8.71 -8.85 -4.82
CA VAL A 59 7.58 -9.05 -3.90
C VAL A 59 7.97 -9.87 -2.68
N ASP A 60 8.88 -10.83 -2.81
CA ASP A 60 9.30 -11.67 -1.67
C ASP A 60 10.06 -10.84 -0.66
N GLU A 61 10.98 -9.99 -1.11
CA GLU A 61 11.72 -9.08 -0.25
C GLU A 61 10.78 -8.08 0.41
N PHE A 62 9.84 -7.52 -0.36
CA PHE A 62 8.88 -6.56 0.19
C PHE A 62 7.98 -7.19 1.24
N ARG A 63 7.52 -8.43 1.00
CA ARG A 63 6.74 -9.18 1.98
C ARG A 63 7.52 -9.41 3.27
N SER A 64 8.80 -9.77 3.16
CA SER A 64 9.66 -9.98 4.33
C SER A 64 9.81 -8.68 5.14
N HIS A 65 9.97 -7.56 4.45
CA HIS A 65 10.00 -6.23 5.07
C HIS A 65 8.73 -5.95 5.87
N LEU A 66 7.56 -6.23 5.29
CA LEU A 66 6.28 -6.03 5.97
C LEU A 66 6.13 -6.93 7.19
N LYS A 67 6.60 -8.17 7.10
CA LYS A 67 6.56 -9.10 8.25
C LYS A 67 7.45 -8.60 9.39
N GLU A 68 8.62 -8.08 9.08
CA GLU A 68 9.52 -7.50 10.08
C GLU A 68 8.89 -6.30 10.78
N MET A 69 8.01 -5.57 10.09
CA MET A 69 7.29 -4.44 10.66
C MET A 69 6.03 -4.82 11.43
N GLY A 70 5.76 -6.13 11.58
CA GLY A 70 4.65 -6.62 12.38
C GLY A 70 3.36 -6.92 11.61
N PHE A 71 3.39 -6.86 10.29
CA PHE A 71 2.23 -7.21 9.46
C PHE A 71 2.25 -8.69 9.10
N ASN A 72 1.11 -9.20 8.64
CA ASN A 72 0.98 -10.62 8.28
C ASN A 72 0.37 -10.74 6.88
N PRO A 73 1.08 -10.33 5.82
CA PRO A 73 0.56 -10.44 4.46
C PRO A 73 0.49 -11.89 4.00
N ALA A 74 -0.37 -12.16 3.02
CA ALA A 74 -0.48 -13.47 2.41
C ALA A 74 0.85 -13.88 1.75
N LYS A 75 1.04 -15.19 1.55
CA LYS A 75 2.24 -15.69 0.87
C LYS A 75 2.20 -15.30 -0.62
N PRO A 76 3.34 -14.92 -1.20
CA PRO A 76 3.39 -14.63 -2.63
C PRO A 76 3.07 -15.84 -3.48
N ARG A 77 2.42 -15.61 -4.61
CA ARG A 77 2.05 -16.64 -5.59
C ARG A 77 2.36 -16.16 -7.00
N ASP A 78 2.62 -17.13 -7.89
CA ASP A 78 2.78 -16.85 -9.30
C ASP A 78 1.43 -16.93 -9.99
N ALA A 79 1.07 -15.87 -10.70
CA ALA A 79 -0.17 -15.81 -11.46
C ALA A 79 0.03 -16.32 -12.88
N SER A 80 -1.05 -16.80 -13.49
CA SER A 80 -1.01 -17.33 -14.86
C SER A 80 -0.69 -16.26 -15.91
N TRP A 81 -0.82 -14.99 -15.58
CA TRP A 81 -0.54 -13.89 -16.51
C TRP A 81 0.88 -13.33 -16.40
N GLY A 82 1.80 -14.04 -15.72
CA GLY A 82 3.21 -13.67 -15.72
C GLY A 82 3.65 -12.73 -14.62
N GLU A 83 2.90 -12.66 -13.54
CA GLU A 83 3.25 -11.84 -12.37
C GLU A 83 3.27 -12.67 -11.11
N ARG A 84 4.15 -12.28 -10.18
CA ARG A 84 4.16 -12.81 -8.83
C ARG A 84 3.56 -11.74 -7.91
N TYR A 85 2.67 -12.11 -7.01
CA TYR A 85 1.92 -11.15 -6.21
C TYR A 85 1.57 -11.68 -4.83
N PHE A 86 1.23 -10.78 -3.92
CA PHE A 86 0.56 -11.12 -2.66
C PHE A 86 -0.44 -10.03 -2.28
N HIS A 87 -1.34 -10.38 -1.39
CA HIS A 87 -2.41 -9.50 -0.91
C HIS A 87 -2.22 -9.14 0.55
N MET A 88 -2.70 -7.97 0.95
CA MET A 88 -2.88 -7.60 2.35
C MET A 88 -3.96 -6.53 2.47
N LEU A 89 -4.35 -6.22 3.70
CA LEU A 89 -5.29 -5.14 3.98
C LEU A 89 -4.53 -3.95 4.56
N ASP A 90 -4.99 -2.74 4.25
CA ASP A 90 -4.50 -1.55 4.93
C ASP A 90 -5.20 -1.39 6.30
N PRO A 91 -4.84 -0.38 7.12
CA PRO A 91 -5.45 -0.21 8.44
C PRO A 91 -6.97 -0.05 8.45
N ASP A 92 -7.55 0.42 7.35
CA ASP A 92 -9.00 0.63 7.23
C ASP A 92 -9.71 -0.56 6.57
N GLY A 93 -8.98 -1.63 6.24
CA GLY A 93 -9.54 -2.81 5.61
C GLY A 93 -9.60 -2.76 4.09
N HIS A 94 -8.98 -1.78 3.46
CA HIS A 94 -8.90 -1.71 2.00
C HIS A 94 -7.96 -2.77 1.46
N GLU A 95 -8.35 -3.41 0.37
CA GLU A 95 -7.56 -4.48 -0.24
C GLU A 95 -6.40 -3.92 -1.06
N LEU A 96 -5.19 -4.41 -0.77
CA LEU A 96 -3.98 -4.06 -1.49
C LEU A 96 -3.36 -5.30 -2.12
N SER A 97 -2.72 -5.11 -3.27
CA SER A 97 -1.88 -6.14 -3.89
C SER A 97 -0.53 -5.54 -4.22
N PHE A 98 0.51 -6.34 -4.08
CA PHE A 98 1.87 -5.99 -4.47
C PHE A 98 2.34 -7.01 -5.50
N ALA A 99 2.86 -6.55 -6.62
CA ALA A 99 3.17 -7.42 -7.75
C ALA A 99 4.50 -7.05 -8.40
N CYS A 100 5.11 -8.02 -9.06
CA CYS A 100 6.25 -7.80 -9.95
C CYS A 100 6.19 -8.81 -11.10
N PRO A 101 6.78 -8.51 -12.27
CA PRO A 101 6.89 -9.48 -13.36
C PRO A 101 7.71 -10.69 -12.94
N ILE A 102 7.37 -11.82 -13.48
CA ILE A 102 8.17 -13.05 -13.32
C ILE A 102 9.26 -13.08 -14.37
#